data_4fff38b4587b934261f1a89a6b8c3bf1
#
_entry.id   4fff38b4587b934261f1a89a6b8c3bf1
#
_cell.length_a   1.000
_cell.length_b   1.000
_cell.length_c   1.000
_cell.angle_alpha   90.00
_cell.angle_beta   90.00
_cell.angle_gamma   90.00
#
_symmetry.space_group_name_H-M   'P 1'
#
loop_
_entity.id
_entity.type
_entity.pdbx_description
1 polymer ?
#
loop_
_entity_poly.entity_id
_entity_poly.type
_entity_poly.pdbx_seq_one_letter_code
_entity_poly.pdbx_strand_id
1 'polypeptide(L)'
;MNLMLTSNQAHGMTYAEAAREITARLARGVDDTVAAGAMQLAIEAWKSLAGTDLAWDRFGLELLDVRARLYSEHDDVVVDAAAPIRDDAETRLAVKTLLEQLARYHDRLAADDRDDLARRLSHDAGAQQLRRAVAALV
;
A
#
# COMPACT_ATOMS: atom_id res chain seq x y z
N MET A 1 11.70 8.63 7.68
CA MET A 1 11.85 7.43 8.53
C MET A 1 12.02 6.21 7.67
N ASN A 2 12.99 5.37 7.98
CA ASN A 2 13.22 4.12 7.26
C ASN A 2 12.54 2.96 8.00
N LEU A 3 11.63 2.25 7.32
CA LEU A 3 10.96 1.11 7.88
C LEU A 3 11.84 -0.14 7.77
N MET A 4 12.28 -0.65 8.92
CA MET A 4 13.13 -1.84 8.97
C MET A 4 12.31 -3.10 8.74
N LEU A 5 12.75 -3.91 7.78
CA LEU A 5 12.18 -5.23 7.49
C LEU A 5 13.07 -6.32 8.09
N THR A 6 12.45 -7.44 8.46
CA THR A 6 13.13 -8.50 9.23
C THR A 6 13.74 -9.58 8.37
N SER A 7 13.98 -9.31 7.09
CA SER A 7 14.64 -10.27 6.19
C SER A 7 16.07 -10.57 6.63
N ASN A 8 16.47 -11.82 6.49
CA ASN A 8 17.84 -12.27 6.73
C ASN A 8 18.75 -12.07 5.51
N GLN A 9 18.27 -11.45 4.45
CA GLN A 9 19.04 -11.28 3.23
C GLN A 9 20.04 -10.14 3.36
N ALA A 10 21.28 -10.42 3.03
CA ALA A 10 22.38 -9.46 3.15
C ALA A 10 22.33 -8.32 2.12
N HIS A 11 21.52 -8.45 1.06
CA HIS A 11 21.46 -7.52 -0.08
C HIS A 11 20.13 -6.80 -0.21
N GLY A 12 19.35 -6.73 0.86
CA GLY A 12 18.02 -6.17 0.81
C GLY A 12 16.99 -7.18 0.29
N MET A 13 15.75 -6.74 0.26
CA MET A 13 14.63 -7.59 -0.14
C MET A 13 14.23 -7.32 -1.58
N THR A 14 13.73 -8.37 -2.25
CA THR A 14 12.98 -8.17 -3.50
C THR A 14 11.67 -7.45 -3.18
N TYR A 15 11.06 -6.87 -4.21
CA TYR A 15 9.77 -6.20 -4.04
C TYR A 15 8.70 -7.16 -3.47
N ALA A 16 8.61 -8.37 -4.03
CA ALA A 16 7.61 -9.35 -3.59
C ALA A 16 7.83 -9.78 -2.13
N GLU A 17 9.08 -9.94 -1.71
CA GLU A 17 9.40 -10.28 -0.32
C GLU A 17 9.00 -9.15 0.64
N ALA A 18 9.33 -7.90 0.29
CA ALA A 18 8.97 -6.74 1.10
C ALA A 18 7.44 -6.59 1.19
N ALA A 19 6.74 -6.75 0.06
CA ALA A 19 5.29 -6.66 0.03
C ALA A 19 4.64 -7.73 0.92
N ARG A 20 5.13 -8.96 0.88
CA ARG A 20 4.63 -10.04 1.74
C ARG A 20 4.85 -9.75 3.22
N GLU A 21 6.02 -9.25 3.58
CA GLU A 21 6.31 -8.94 4.99
C GLU A 21 5.45 -7.79 5.51
N ILE A 22 5.30 -6.72 4.74
CA ILE A 22 4.45 -5.58 5.11
C ILE A 22 2.98 -6.03 5.22
N THR A 23 2.51 -6.84 4.26
CA THR A 23 1.15 -7.41 4.29
C THR A 23 0.91 -8.19 5.59
N ALA A 24 1.88 -9.03 5.97
CA ALA A 24 1.78 -9.82 7.20
C ALA A 24 1.75 -8.94 8.45
N ARG A 25 2.55 -7.87 8.48
CA ARG A 25 2.56 -6.93 9.61
C ARG A 25 1.23 -6.18 9.73
N LEU A 26 0.66 -5.73 8.62
CA LEU A 26 -0.65 -5.07 8.62
C LEU A 26 -1.74 -6.00 9.14
N ALA A 27 -1.69 -7.28 8.80
CA ALA A 27 -2.68 -8.26 9.24
C ALA A 27 -2.65 -8.49 10.76
N ARG A 28 -1.51 -8.21 11.41
CA ARG A 28 -1.35 -8.47 12.84
C ARG A 28 -1.88 -7.35 13.75
N GLY A 29 -2.13 -6.17 13.21
CA GLY A 29 -2.62 -5.08 14.04
C GLY A 29 -2.61 -3.73 13.34
N VAL A 30 -2.89 -2.68 14.11
CA VAL A 30 -2.91 -1.30 13.62
C VAL A 30 -1.57 -0.65 13.91
N ASP A 31 -0.84 -0.28 12.85
CA ASP A 31 0.45 0.40 12.93
C ASP A 31 0.56 1.38 11.77
N ASP A 32 0.51 2.67 12.07
CA ASP A 32 0.51 3.73 11.08
C ASP A 32 1.78 3.77 10.25
N THR A 33 2.93 3.44 10.84
CA THR A 33 4.21 3.40 10.11
C THR A 33 4.21 2.25 9.09
N VAL A 34 3.69 1.09 9.48
CA VAL A 34 3.57 -0.06 8.58
C VAL A 34 2.60 0.26 7.44
N ALA A 35 1.47 0.90 7.76
CA ALA A 35 0.50 1.33 6.74
C ALA A 35 1.13 2.31 5.75
N ALA A 36 1.91 3.29 6.24
CA ALA A 36 2.63 4.22 5.38
C ALA A 36 3.67 3.51 4.50
N GLY A 37 4.34 2.49 5.06
CA GLY A 37 5.25 1.63 4.29
C GLY A 37 4.54 0.86 3.18
N ALA A 38 3.34 0.35 3.45
CA ALA A 38 2.51 -0.29 2.43
C ALA A 38 2.16 0.68 1.30
N MET A 39 1.75 1.89 1.64
CA MET A 39 1.49 2.94 0.65
C MET A 39 2.73 3.23 -0.18
N GLN A 40 3.89 3.35 0.45
CA GLN A 40 5.15 3.61 -0.24
C GLN A 40 5.49 2.49 -1.23
N LEU A 41 5.33 1.24 -0.84
CA LEU A 41 5.56 0.10 -1.75
C LEU A 41 4.62 0.14 -2.95
N ALA A 42 3.34 0.47 -2.72
CA ALA A 42 2.37 0.59 -3.82
C ALA A 42 2.76 1.72 -4.79
N ILE A 43 3.20 2.87 -4.26
CA ILE A 43 3.67 4.00 -5.07
C ILE A 43 4.91 3.60 -5.90
N GLU A 44 5.84 2.86 -5.31
CA GLU A 44 7.04 2.40 -6.03
C GLU A 44 6.67 1.45 -7.18
N ALA A 45 5.70 0.58 -7.00
CA ALA A 45 5.20 -0.26 -8.09
C ALA A 45 4.60 0.58 -9.22
N TRP A 46 3.77 1.56 -8.86
CA TRP A 46 3.19 2.46 -9.85
C TRP A 46 4.27 3.24 -10.61
N LYS A 47 5.25 3.80 -9.92
CA LYS A 47 6.35 4.54 -10.56
C LYS A 47 7.11 3.68 -11.56
N SER A 48 7.35 2.40 -11.23
CA SER A 48 8.10 1.49 -12.08
C SER A 48 7.31 1.05 -13.30
N LEU A 49 5.99 0.91 -13.17
CA LEU A 49 5.15 0.22 -14.17
C LEU A 49 4.14 1.14 -14.86
N ALA A 50 4.04 2.39 -14.46
CA ALA A 50 3.17 3.37 -15.11
C ALA A 50 3.54 3.50 -16.58
N GLY A 51 2.52 3.54 -17.45
CA GLY A 51 2.72 3.63 -18.89
C GLY A 51 2.95 2.30 -19.59
N THR A 52 3.17 1.20 -18.86
CA THR A 52 3.32 -0.13 -19.49
C THR A 52 1.98 -0.75 -19.86
N ASP A 53 0.93 -0.43 -19.10
CA ASP A 53 -0.43 -0.92 -19.32
C ASP A 53 -1.39 0.12 -18.71
N LEU A 54 -2.52 0.33 -19.38
CA LEU A 54 -3.57 1.24 -18.89
C LEU A 54 -4.05 0.87 -17.47
N ALA A 55 -3.99 -0.42 -17.11
CA ALA A 55 -4.33 -0.87 -15.76
C ALA A 55 -3.50 -0.16 -14.69
N TRP A 56 -2.19 0.01 -14.92
CA TRP A 56 -1.32 0.71 -13.98
C TRP A 56 -1.63 2.21 -13.91
N ASP A 57 -2.01 2.82 -15.02
CA ASP A 57 -2.41 4.22 -15.03
C ASP A 57 -3.68 4.45 -14.21
N ARG A 58 -4.67 3.57 -14.35
CA ARG A 58 -5.90 3.61 -13.56
C ARG A 58 -5.64 3.36 -12.07
N PHE A 59 -4.80 2.36 -11.80
CA PHE A 59 -4.34 2.07 -10.44
C PHE A 59 -3.73 3.32 -9.80
N GLY A 60 -2.85 4.02 -10.52
CA GLY A 60 -2.17 5.21 -10.03
C GLY A 60 -3.11 6.36 -9.70
N LEU A 61 -4.14 6.57 -10.51
CA LEU A 61 -5.11 7.64 -10.25
C LEU A 61 -5.81 7.45 -8.90
N GLU A 62 -6.24 6.23 -8.61
CA GLU A 62 -6.88 5.91 -7.32
C GLU A 62 -5.89 6.00 -6.17
N LEU A 63 -4.70 5.45 -6.35
CA LEU A 63 -3.68 5.37 -5.31
C LEU A 63 -3.17 6.75 -4.89
N LEU A 64 -2.87 7.62 -5.86
CA LEU A 64 -2.34 8.95 -5.59
C LEU A 64 -3.34 9.82 -4.83
N ASP A 65 -4.63 9.67 -5.12
CA ASP A 65 -5.66 10.40 -4.40
C ASP A 65 -5.75 9.97 -2.93
N VAL A 66 -5.70 8.67 -2.66
CA VAL A 66 -5.66 8.16 -1.27
C VAL A 66 -4.42 8.67 -0.55
N ARG A 67 -3.25 8.61 -1.21
CA ARG A 67 -2.00 9.09 -0.64
C ARG A 67 -2.09 10.56 -0.24
N ALA A 68 -2.61 11.40 -1.12
CA ALA A 68 -2.72 12.84 -0.87
C ALA A 68 -3.63 13.14 0.32
N ARG A 69 -4.73 12.39 0.48
CA ARG A 69 -5.71 12.65 1.54
C ARG A 69 -5.33 12.05 2.89
N LEU A 70 -4.72 10.85 2.89
CA LEU A 70 -4.54 10.08 4.12
C LEU A 70 -3.08 9.89 4.54
N TYR A 71 -2.12 10.15 3.66
CA TYR A 71 -0.71 9.83 3.90
C TYR A 71 0.24 11.02 3.69
N SER A 72 -0.26 12.23 3.55
CA SER A 72 0.60 13.40 3.33
C SER A 72 1.58 13.65 4.48
N GLU A 73 1.22 13.28 5.69
CA GLU A 73 2.07 13.43 6.88
C GLU A 73 3.14 12.35 7.01
N HIS A 74 3.11 11.33 6.13
CA HIS A 74 4.01 10.17 6.18
C HIS A 74 4.90 10.07 4.93
N ASP A 75 5.13 11.17 4.23
CA ASP A 75 5.96 11.20 3.00
C ASP A 75 7.41 10.81 3.27
N ASP A 76 7.87 10.89 4.50
CA ASP A 76 9.23 10.56 4.90
C ASP A 76 9.44 9.06 5.16
N VAL A 77 8.40 8.25 5.13
CA VAL A 77 8.53 6.80 5.33
C VAL A 77 9.09 6.16 4.07
N VAL A 78 10.17 5.43 4.21
CA VAL A 78 10.86 4.74 3.12
C VAL A 78 11.00 3.25 3.46
N VAL A 79 10.64 2.39 2.53
CA VAL A 79 10.85 0.95 2.64
C VAL A 79 12.04 0.57 1.77
N ASP A 80 13.04 -0.07 2.37
CA ASP A 80 14.24 -0.50 1.67
C ASP A 80 13.96 -1.82 0.95
N ALA A 81 13.63 -1.72 -0.33
CA ALA A 81 13.33 -2.88 -1.17
C ALA A 81 13.60 -2.52 -2.64
N ALA A 82 13.95 -3.52 -3.44
CA ALA A 82 14.08 -3.33 -4.88
C ALA A 82 12.71 -3.02 -5.49
N ALA A 83 12.65 -2.01 -6.36
CA ALA A 83 11.43 -1.72 -7.10
C ALA A 83 11.13 -2.84 -8.11
N PRO A 84 9.84 -3.10 -8.42
CA PRO A 84 9.51 -4.10 -9.42
C PRO A 84 9.95 -3.61 -10.80
N ILE A 85 10.54 -4.53 -11.59
CA ILE A 85 11.02 -4.21 -12.93
C ILE A 85 10.15 -4.82 -14.03
N ARG A 86 9.18 -5.66 -13.66
CA ARG A 86 8.30 -6.35 -14.59
C ARG A 86 6.86 -6.28 -14.15
N ASP A 87 5.98 -6.14 -15.14
CA ASP A 87 4.55 -6.31 -14.93
C ASP A 87 4.21 -7.78 -15.20
N ASP A 88 4.29 -8.61 -14.16
CA ASP A 88 3.95 -10.03 -14.22
C ASP A 88 2.89 -10.37 -13.17
N ALA A 89 2.40 -11.61 -13.23
CA ALA A 89 1.35 -12.08 -12.33
C ALA A 89 1.76 -12.03 -10.86
N GLU A 90 3.03 -12.33 -10.56
CA GLU A 90 3.56 -12.30 -9.19
C GLU A 90 3.54 -10.87 -8.64
N THR A 91 3.99 -9.90 -9.43
CA THR A 91 4.00 -8.49 -9.04
C THR A 91 2.58 -7.97 -8.82
N ARG A 92 1.67 -8.24 -9.76
CA ARG A 92 0.26 -7.82 -9.61
C ARG A 92 -0.37 -8.44 -8.37
N LEU A 93 -0.13 -9.73 -8.12
CA LEU A 93 -0.66 -10.39 -6.93
C LEU A 93 -0.11 -9.77 -5.65
N ALA A 94 1.20 -9.50 -5.59
CA ALA A 94 1.83 -8.89 -4.42
C ALA A 94 1.22 -7.52 -4.12
N VAL A 95 1.04 -6.68 -5.14
CA VAL A 95 0.46 -5.34 -4.99
C VAL A 95 -1.01 -5.43 -4.58
N LYS A 96 -1.79 -6.29 -5.21
CA LYS A 96 -3.21 -6.47 -4.87
C LYS A 96 -3.40 -6.93 -3.43
N THR A 97 -2.60 -7.91 -2.99
CA THR A 97 -2.67 -8.44 -1.62
C THR A 97 -2.29 -7.36 -0.61
N LEU A 98 -1.26 -6.60 -0.92
CA LEU A 98 -0.82 -5.48 -0.07
C LEU A 98 -1.91 -4.44 0.09
N LEU A 99 -2.53 -4.01 -1.00
CA LEU A 99 -3.58 -3.00 -0.96
C LEU A 99 -4.86 -3.50 -0.31
N GLU A 100 -5.19 -4.77 -0.47
CA GLU A 100 -6.34 -5.36 0.21
C GLU A 100 -6.15 -5.33 1.74
N GLN A 101 -4.96 -5.62 2.22
CA GLN A 101 -4.67 -5.49 3.66
C GLN A 101 -4.67 -4.03 4.11
N LEU A 102 -4.19 -3.13 3.27
CA LEU A 102 -4.24 -1.71 3.58
C LEU A 102 -5.69 -1.21 3.66
N ALA A 103 -6.56 -1.69 2.77
CA ALA A 103 -7.98 -1.39 2.81
C ALA A 103 -8.62 -1.89 4.11
N ARG A 104 -8.29 -3.11 4.54
CA ARG A 104 -8.75 -3.66 5.82
C ARG A 104 -8.27 -2.85 7.02
N TYR A 105 -7.05 -2.33 6.95
CA TYR A 105 -6.54 -1.42 7.97
C TYR A 105 -7.43 -0.19 8.09
N HIS A 106 -7.79 0.42 6.97
CA HIS A 106 -8.69 1.58 6.98
C HIS A 106 -10.12 1.22 7.39
N ASP A 107 -10.60 0.01 7.07
CA ASP A 107 -11.88 -0.49 7.58
C ASP A 107 -11.87 -0.53 9.11
N ARG A 108 -10.79 -1.00 9.71
CA ARG A 108 -10.68 -1.05 11.18
C ARG A 108 -10.69 0.35 11.78
N LEU A 109 -10.02 1.30 11.17
CA LEU A 109 -10.04 2.69 11.64
C LEU A 109 -11.41 3.32 11.47
N ALA A 110 -12.12 3.01 10.36
CA ALA A 110 -13.47 3.50 10.14
C ALA A 110 -14.48 2.93 11.14
N ALA A 111 -14.22 1.72 11.65
CA ALA A 111 -15.07 1.06 12.63
C ALA A 111 -14.81 1.49 14.08
N ASP A 112 -13.73 2.23 14.33
CA ASP A 112 -13.36 2.68 15.68
C ASP A 112 -14.25 3.85 16.08
N ASP A 113 -15.26 3.57 16.90
CA ASP A 113 -16.26 4.55 17.34
C ASP A 113 -15.70 5.60 18.32
N ARG A 114 -14.45 5.44 18.76
CA ARG A 114 -13.77 6.44 19.60
C ARG A 114 -13.24 7.61 18.79
N ASP A 115 -13.12 7.46 17.46
CA ASP A 115 -12.67 8.52 16.58
C ASP A 115 -13.85 9.37 16.08
N ASP A 116 -13.59 10.58 15.61
CA ASP A 116 -14.67 11.44 15.10
C ASP A 116 -15.23 10.90 13.77
N LEU A 117 -16.46 11.29 13.48
CA LEU A 117 -17.19 10.78 12.34
C LEU A 117 -16.50 11.15 11.01
N ALA A 118 -15.97 12.38 10.90
CA ALA A 118 -15.34 12.84 9.67
C ALA A 118 -14.10 11.98 9.33
N ARG A 119 -13.28 11.65 10.32
CA ARG A 119 -12.10 10.78 10.13
C ARG A 119 -12.51 9.38 9.77
N ARG A 120 -13.53 8.85 10.43
CA ARG A 120 -14.06 7.51 10.13
C ARG A 120 -14.57 7.42 8.69
N LEU A 121 -15.29 8.43 8.22
CA LEU A 121 -15.76 8.49 6.84
C LEU A 121 -14.62 8.59 5.84
N SER A 122 -13.55 9.35 6.18
CA SER A 122 -12.36 9.42 5.34
C SER A 122 -11.67 8.07 5.21
N HIS A 123 -11.57 7.31 6.30
CA HIS A 123 -10.98 5.96 6.25
C HIS A 123 -11.86 5.00 5.45
N ASP A 124 -13.18 5.08 5.60
CA ASP A 124 -14.08 4.24 4.80
C ASP A 124 -13.96 4.54 3.31
N ALA A 125 -13.94 5.81 2.94
CA ALA A 125 -13.76 6.23 1.55
C ALA A 125 -12.41 5.78 1.00
N GLY A 126 -11.36 5.88 1.82
CA GLY A 126 -10.02 5.41 1.46
C GLY A 126 -9.99 3.90 1.20
N ALA A 127 -10.62 3.11 2.06
CA ALA A 127 -10.71 1.66 1.89
C ALA A 127 -11.39 1.29 0.56
N GLN A 128 -12.51 1.95 0.26
CA GLN A 128 -13.23 1.71 -0.99
C GLN A 128 -12.38 2.08 -2.20
N GLN A 129 -11.66 3.19 -2.13
CA GLN A 129 -10.80 3.66 -3.21
C GLN A 129 -9.60 2.72 -3.44
N LEU A 130 -9.00 2.20 -2.37
CA LEU A 130 -7.94 1.19 -2.48
C LEU A 130 -8.46 -0.07 -3.17
N ARG A 131 -9.69 -0.47 -2.89
CA ARG A 131 -10.30 -1.63 -3.57
C ARG A 131 -10.55 -1.37 -5.05
N ARG A 132 -10.87 -0.14 -5.43
CA ARG A 132 -10.95 0.23 -6.86
C ARG A 132 -9.59 0.15 -7.53
N ALA A 133 -8.53 0.55 -6.83
CA ALA A 133 -7.17 0.38 -7.35
C ALA A 133 -6.83 -1.10 -7.58
N VAL A 134 -7.16 -1.96 -6.61
CA VAL A 134 -7.00 -3.42 -6.75
C VAL A 134 -7.73 -3.93 -7.99
N ALA A 135 -8.98 -3.51 -8.16
CA ALA A 135 -9.81 -3.93 -9.29
C ALA A 135 -9.20 -3.53 -10.65
N ALA A 136 -8.47 -2.44 -10.71
CA ALA A 136 -7.81 -1.99 -11.94
C ALA A 136 -6.71 -2.95 -12.42
N LEU A 137 -6.13 -3.73 -11.50
CA LEU A 137 -5.04 -4.67 -11.82
C LEU A 137 -5.50 -6.09 -12.14
N VAL A 138 -6.77 -6.32 -12.23
CA VAL A 138 -7.34 -7.65 -12.56
C VAL A 138 -7.20 -7.95 -14.05
#